data_f10b245fb5ee712627b035470aeb1a4a
#
_entry.id   f10b245fb5ee712627b035470aeb1a4a
#
_cell.length_a   1.000
_cell.length_b   1.000
_cell.length_c   1.000
_cell.angle_alpha   90.00
_cell.angle_beta   90.00
_cell.angle_gamma   90.00
#
_symmetry.space_group_name_H-M   'P 1'
#
loop_
_entity.id
_entity.type
_entity.pdbx_description
1 polymer ?
#
loop_
_entity_poly.entity_id
_entity_poly.type
_entity_poly.pdbx_seq_one_letter_code
_entity_poly.pdbx_strand_id
1 'polypeptide(L)'
;MIGYLNLVYAGLHEPPSSWTIIPPDFTISRHVEVLLSVDSTIYIVDNLENIDQRISRGPFTHLAASPNGKGLALLSYSGLLWVVSTDFQRSLAEFNTKEVVGVDGPVRQIQWCANDAVIVSWDGLVLLVGPFGDTLQSVLFIAHFVRGLKLSYRYFYSGSTFAITELDGVRIIGPDVCDFVQKVPGTYHRR
;
A
#
# COMPACT_ATOMS: atom_id res chain seq x y z
N MET A 1 16.52 -8.38 25.03
CA MET A 1 17.47 -7.25 24.75
C MET A 1 16.69 -6.26 23.89
N ILE A 2 16.42 -5.05 24.39
CA ILE A 2 15.75 -4.03 23.60
C ILE A 2 16.85 -3.33 22.80
N GLY A 3 16.89 -3.58 21.50
CA GLY A 3 17.82 -2.92 20.60
C GLY A 3 17.25 -1.55 20.20
N TYR A 4 18.01 -0.49 20.34
CA TYR A 4 17.68 0.80 19.75
C TYR A 4 18.21 0.84 18.32
N LEU A 5 17.35 1.18 17.37
CA LEU A 5 17.76 1.46 16.00
C LEU A 5 18.24 2.92 15.96
N ASN A 6 19.54 3.14 15.84
CA ASN A 6 20.09 4.45 15.57
C ASN A 6 20.01 4.71 14.08
N LEU A 7 18.99 5.45 13.64
CA LEU A 7 18.92 5.97 12.26
C LEU A 7 19.86 7.16 12.11
N VAL A 8 20.48 7.29 10.96
CA VAL A 8 21.22 8.48 10.58
C VAL A 8 20.25 9.66 10.57
N TYR A 9 20.67 10.80 11.13
CA TYR A 9 19.85 12.00 11.12
C TYR A 9 19.50 12.41 9.69
N ALA A 10 18.22 12.39 9.37
CA ALA A 10 17.74 12.68 8.03
C ALA A 10 17.79 14.17 7.64
N GLY A 11 18.11 15.04 8.59
CA GLY A 11 18.16 16.49 8.35
C GLY A 11 16.82 17.12 8.04
N LEU A 12 15.72 16.48 8.46
CA LEU A 12 14.37 16.94 8.18
C LEU A 12 14.05 18.19 9.00
N HIS A 13 13.51 19.20 8.33
CA HIS A 13 13.02 20.43 8.97
C HIS A 13 11.60 20.24 9.51
N GLU A 14 10.83 19.34 8.90
CA GLU A 14 9.45 19.01 9.27
C GLU A 14 9.30 17.50 9.43
N PRO A 15 8.32 17.04 10.24
CA PRO A 15 8.04 15.62 10.38
C PRO A 15 7.57 15.05 9.04
N PRO A 16 7.90 13.80 8.72
CA PRO A 16 7.43 13.15 7.50
C PRO A 16 5.90 13.01 7.53
N SER A 17 5.27 13.19 6.37
CA SER A 17 3.82 13.04 6.23
C SER A 17 3.36 11.59 6.40
N SER A 18 4.22 10.65 6.07
CA SER A 18 4.00 9.21 6.25
C SER A 18 5.34 8.47 6.26
N TRP A 19 5.34 7.26 6.80
CA TRP A 19 6.52 6.40 6.82
C TRP A 19 6.14 4.92 6.81
N THR A 20 7.09 4.09 6.37
CA THR A 20 6.97 2.63 6.42
C THR A 20 8.34 2.01 6.64
N ILE A 21 8.38 0.74 7.08
CA ILE A 21 9.61 0.02 7.38
C ILE A 21 9.72 -1.19 6.46
N ILE A 22 10.93 -1.40 5.92
CA ILE A 22 11.30 -2.62 5.22
C ILE A 22 12.28 -3.40 6.12
N PRO A 23 11.92 -4.64 6.52
CA PRO A 23 12.81 -5.47 7.34
C PRO A 23 14.09 -5.87 6.60
N PRO A 24 15.17 -6.19 7.33
CA PRO A 24 16.49 -6.53 6.75
C PRO A 24 16.48 -7.72 5.77
N ASP A 25 15.54 -8.63 5.96
CA ASP A 25 15.39 -9.80 5.08
C ASP A 25 15.01 -9.45 3.65
N PHE A 26 14.46 -8.26 3.45
CA PHE A 26 13.95 -7.77 2.15
C PHE A 26 14.77 -6.61 1.57
N THR A 27 15.85 -6.19 2.25
CA THR A 27 16.74 -5.11 1.80
C THR A 27 18.05 -5.67 1.24
N ILE A 28 18.64 -4.96 0.29
CA ILE A 28 19.98 -5.33 -0.24
C ILE A 28 21.06 -5.04 0.81
N SER A 29 20.90 -3.96 1.56
CA SER A 29 21.80 -3.53 2.63
C SER A 29 21.85 -4.50 3.80
N ARG A 30 20.86 -5.40 3.93
CA ARG A 30 20.65 -6.26 5.11
C ARG A 30 20.45 -5.47 6.41
N HIS A 31 20.12 -4.19 6.29
CA HIS A 31 19.72 -3.33 7.39
C HIS A 31 18.22 -3.05 7.34
N VAL A 32 17.65 -2.62 8.46
CA VAL A 32 16.29 -2.07 8.45
C VAL A 32 16.32 -0.76 7.68
N GLU A 33 15.47 -0.65 6.68
CA GLU A 33 15.27 0.59 5.93
C GLU A 33 13.94 1.23 6.32
N VAL A 34 13.99 2.53 6.65
CA VAL A 34 12.80 3.34 6.93
C VAL A 34 12.58 4.28 5.74
N LEU A 35 11.43 4.15 5.10
CA LEU A 35 11.02 5.03 4.03
C LEU A 35 10.19 6.17 4.61
N LEU A 36 10.60 7.39 4.34
CA LEU A 36 9.97 8.62 4.82
C LEU A 36 9.45 9.44 3.66
N SER A 37 8.18 9.80 3.69
CA SER A 37 7.62 10.78 2.75
C SER A 37 7.86 12.19 3.28
N VAL A 38 8.64 12.96 2.56
CA VAL A 38 8.98 14.34 2.90
C VAL A 38 8.77 15.20 1.67
N ASP A 39 7.97 16.24 1.78
CA ASP A 39 7.60 17.10 0.65
C ASP A 39 7.12 16.28 -0.56
N SER A 40 7.82 16.39 -1.68
CA SER A 40 7.47 15.72 -2.94
C SER A 40 8.23 14.42 -3.20
N THR A 41 9.13 14.01 -2.29
CA THR A 41 10.03 12.87 -2.50
C THR A 41 9.95 11.82 -1.38
N ILE A 42 10.66 10.74 -1.55
CA ILE A 42 10.84 9.66 -0.57
C ILE A 42 12.33 9.60 -0.18
N TYR A 43 12.59 9.60 1.10
CA TYR A 43 13.90 9.29 1.67
C TYR A 43 13.93 7.84 2.15
N ILE A 44 14.99 7.13 1.85
CA ILE A 44 15.33 5.84 2.46
C ILE A 44 16.43 6.11 3.47
N VAL A 45 16.15 5.76 4.72
CA VAL A 45 17.06 5.97 5.84
C VAL A 45 17.37 4.63 6.51
N ASP A 46 18.63 4.32 6.66
CA ASP A 46 19.10 3.20 7.46
C ASP A 46 20.06 3.67 8.56
N ASN A 47 20.87 2.77 9.11
CA ASN A 47 21.85 3.10 10.14
C ASN A 47 23.16 3.69 9.59
N LEU A 48 23.35 3.74 8.27
CA LEU A 48 24.57 4.20 7.62
C LEU A 48 24.36 5.45 6.79
N GLU A 49 23.20 5.55 6.12
CA GLU A 49 22.97 6.60 5.14
C GLU A 49 21.49 7.06 5.08
N ASN A 50 21.31 8.19 4.42
CA ASN A 50 20.04 8.78 4.11
C ASN A 50 20.05 9.17 2.63
N ILE A 51 19.18 8.52 1.83
CA ILE A 51 19.17 8.66 0.38
C ILE A 51 17.83 9.21 -0.08
N ASP A 52 17.86 10.40 -0.70
CA ASP A 52 16.72 10.96 -1.43
C ASP A 52 16.52 10.21 -2.75
N GLN A 53 15.34 9.61 -2.92
CA GLN A 53 14.96 8.88 -4.14
C GLN A 53 14.60 9.81 -5.30
N ARG A 54 14.54 11.13 -5.08
CA ARG A 54 14.27 12.17 -6.09
C ARG A 54 12.99 11.93 -6.89
N ILE A 55 11.95 11.46 -6.22
CA ILE A 55 10.66 11.15 -6.83
C ILE A 55 9.83 12.43 -6.91
N SER A 56 9.49 12.86 -8.15
CA SER A 56 8.73 14.09 -8.39
C SER A 56 7.20 13.88 -8.45
N ARG A 57 6.68 12.77 -7.91
CA ARG A 57 5.23 12.42 -7.95
C ARG A 57 4.46 12.78 -6.67
N GLY A 58 5.16 13.28 -5.65
CA GLY A 58 4.56 13.71 -4.38
C GLY A 58 3.83 15.05 -4.48
N PRO A 59 3.40 15.63 -3.37
CA PRO A 59 3.59 15.09 -2.02
C PRO A 59 2.74 13.85 -1.75
N PHE A 60 3.28 12.91 -0.95
CA PHE A 60 2.58 11.70 -0.59
C PHE A 60 2.01 11.80 0.82
N THR A 61 0.77 11.35 1.01
CA THR A 61 0.08 11.37 2.31
C THR A 61 0.18 10.03 3.04
N HIS A 62 0.33 8.93 2.31
CA HIS A 62 0.40 7.58 2.88
C HIS A 62 1.43 6.73 2.15
N LEU A 63 2.14 5.91 2.91
CA LEU A 63 3.06 4.88 2.45
C LEU A 63 2.70 3.54 3.07
N ALA A 64 2.82 2.46 2.31
CA ALA A 64 2.71 1.10 2.84
C ALA A 64 3.62 0.15 2.05
N ALA A 65 4.51 -0.58 2.73
CA ALA A 65 5.30 -1.64 2.14
C ALA A 65 4.54 -2.97 2.16
N SER A 66 4.71 -3.78 1.12
CA SER A 66 4.13 -5.12 1.07
C SER A 66 4.80 -6.07 2.07
N PRO A 67 4.09 -7.11 2.57
CA PRO A 67 4.68 -8.07 3.52
C PRO A 67 5.97 -8.73 3.05
N ASN A 68 6.13 -8.94 1.74
CA ASN A 68 7.34 -9.51 1.16
C ASN A 68 8.42 -8.47 0.82
N GLY A 69 8.23 -7.20 1.18
CA GLY A 69 9.18 -6.12 0.95
C GLY A 69 9.43 -5.75 -0.53
N LYS A 70 8.67 -6.31 -1.49
CA LYS A 70 8.91 -6.09 -2.93
C LYS A 70 8.06 -5.00 -3.56
N GLY A 71 6.97 -4.62 -2.92
CA GLY A 71 6.03 -3.61 -3.38
C GLY A 71 5.89 -2.46 -2.39
N LEU A 72 5.70 -1.27 -2.91
CA LEU A 72 5.43 -0.06 -2.17
C LEU A 72 4.17 0.59 -2.74
N ALA A 73 3.20 0.86 -1.88
CA ALA A 73 2.03 1.64 -2.21
C ALA A 73 2.20 3.06 -1.69
N LEU A 74 1.97 4.04 -2.58
CA LEU A 74 2.12 5.45 -2.30
C LEU A 74 0.83 6.16 -2.68
N LEU A 75 0.22 6.88 -1.75
CA LEU A 75 -0.92 7.72 -2.05
C LEU A 75 -0.48 9.18 -2.06
N SER A 76 -0.66 9.85 -3.19
CA SER A 76 -0.37 11.28 -3.30
C SER A 76 -1.51 12.14 -2.72
N TYR A 77 -1.18 13.37 -2.37
CA TYR A 77 -2.18 14.38 -1.99
C TYR A 77 -3.21 14.63 -3.08
N SER A 78 -2.84 14.47 -4.35
CA SER A 78 -3.75 14.55 -5.48
C SER A 78 -4.77 13.41 -5.55
N GLY A 79 -4.63 12.37 -4.72
CA GLY A 79 -5.51 11.19 -4.70
C GLY A 79 -5.07 10.08 -5.66
N LEU A 80 -3.87 10.15 -6.23
CA LEU A 80 -3.32 9.08 -7.05
C LEU A 80 -2.66 8.03 -6.15
N LEU A 81 -3.19 6.83 -6.13
CA LEU A 81 -2.52 5.64 -5.60
C LEU A 81 -1.57 5.11 -6.66
N TRP A 82 -0.29 5.15 -6.36
CA TRP A 82 0.78 4.59 -7.19
C TRP A 82 1.40 3.39 -6.48
N VAL A 83 1.40 2.25 -7.14
CA VAL A 83 2.01 1.01 -6.64
C VAL A 83 3.25 0.74 -7.48
N VAL A 84 4.39 0.59 -6.83
CA VAL A 84 5.71 0.50 -7.46
C VAL A 84 6.54 -0.58 -6.75
N SER A 85 7.56 -1.12 -7.43
CA SER A 85 8.57 -1.94 -6.76
C SER A 85 9.38 -1.10 -5.77
N THR A 86 9.86 -1.71 -4.69
CA THR A 86 10.60 -0.99 -3.62
C THR A 86 11.89 -0.35 -4.08
N ASP A 87 12.44 -0.79 -5.21
CA ASP A 87 13.59 -0.18 -5.91
C ASP A 87 13.18 1.00 -6.83
N PHE A 88 11.89 1.34 -6.90
CA PHE A 88 11.29 2.36 -7.74
C PHE A 88 11.48 2.18 -9.26
N GLN A 89 11.96 1.02 -9.71
CA GLN A 89 12.24 0.77 -11.12
C GLN A 89 11.00 0.40 -11.94
N ARG A 90 9.99 -0.22 -11.30
CA ARG A 90 8.79 -0.70 -11.98
C ARG A 90 7.53 -0.13 -11.37
N SER A 91 6.72 0.59 -12.16
CA SER A 91 5.35 0.93 -11.82
C SER A 91 4.46 -0.31 -12.03
N LEU A 92 3.84 -0.78 -10.98
CA LEU A 92 2.97 -1.97 -11.01
C LEU A 92 1.52 -1.58 -11.28
N ALA A 93 1.05 -0.48 -10.71
CA ALA A 93 -0.29 0.03 -10.90
C ALA A 93 -0.40 1.53 -10.57
N GLU A 94 -1.40 2.15 -11.19
CA GLU A 94 -1.85 3.49 -10.84
C GLU A 94 -3.38 3.48 -10.73
N PHE A 95 -3.93 4.10 -9.70
CA PHE A 95 -5.36 4.18 -9.46
C PHE A 95 -5.73 5.55 -8.90
N ASN A 96 -6.71 6.22 -9.52
CA ASN A 96 -7.19 7.51 -9.05
C ASN A 96 -8.31 7.31 -8.03
N THR A 97 -8.03 7.60 -6.76
CA THR A 97 -9.01 7.45 -5.67
C THR A 97 -10.14 8.46 -5.75
N LYS A 98 -9.96 9.60 -6.43
CA LYS A 98 -11.02 10.60 -6.63
C LYS A 98 -12.15 10.16 -7.57
N GLU A 99 -11.93 9.09 -8.33
CA GLU A 99 -12.95 8.51 -9.19
C GLU A 99 -13.87 7.54 -8.43
N VAL A 100 -13.62 7.33 -7.15
CA VAL A 100 -14.45 6.46 -6.30
C VAL A 100 -15.69 7.24 -5.87
N VAL A 101 -16.84 6.83 -6.39
CA VAL A 101 -18.13 7.45 -6.06
C VAL A 101 -18.62 6.98 -4.68
N GLY A 102 -19.18 7.89 -3.90
CA GLY A 102 -19.81 7.60 -2.61
C GLY A 102 -18.86 7.64 -1.42
N VAL A 103 -17.72 8.32 -1.56
CA VAL A 103 -16.81 8.62 -0.46
C VAL A 103 -16.80 10.11 -0.17
N ASP A 104 -16.90 10.43 1.11
CA ASP A 104 -16.72 11.78 1.62
C ASP A 104 -15.46 11.82 2.50
N GLY A 105 -14.65 12.86 2.32
CA GLY A 105 -13.47 13.10 3.15
C GLY A 105 -12.18 12.42 2.65
N PRO A 106 -11.10 12.56 3.43
CA PRO A 106 -9.78 12.07 3.07
C PRO A 106 -9.67 10.54 3.25
N VAL A 107 -8.73 9.94 2.52
CA VAL A 107 -8.29 8.58 2.80
C VAL A 107 -7.76 8.51 4.22
N ARG A 108 -8.19 7.51 4.97
CA ARG A 108 -7.77 7.26 6.35
C ARG A 108 -6.53 6.38 6.44
N GLN A 109 -6.47 5.38 5.56
CA GLN A 109 -5.39 4.41 5.59
C GLN A 109 -5.24 3.75 4.23
N ILE A 110 -3.99 3.36 3.89
CA ILE A 110 -3.70 2.38 2.86
C ILE A 110 -2.95 1.21 3.50
N GLN A 111 -3.27 -0.02 3.09
CA GLN A 111 -2.62 -1.23 3.58
C GLN A 111 -2.57 -2.29 2.48
N TRP A 112 -1.60 -3.19 2.56
CA TRP A 112 -1.54 -4.33 1.65
C TRP A 112 -2.50 -5.44 2.09
N CYS A 113 -3.14 -6.05 1.10
CA CYS A 113 -3.85 -7.32 1.22
C CYS A 113 -2.98 -8.39 0.59
N ALA A 114 -2.32 -9.20 1.41
CA ALA A 114 -1.22 -10.06 0.99
C ALA A 114 -0.13 -9.26 0.23
N ASN A 115 0.36 -9.76 -0.91
CA ASN A 115 1.49 -9.16 -1.64
C ASN A 115 1.11 -8.57 -3.00
N ASP A 116 -0.15 -8.62 -3.39
CA ASP A 116 -0.58 -8.30 -4.75
C ASP A 116 -1.80 -7.38 -4.84
N ALA A 117 -2.35 -6.93 -3.72
CA ALA A 117 -3.44 -5.97 -3.70
C ALA A 117 -3.27 -4.96 -2.55
N VAL A 118 -3.89 -3.80 -2.69
CA VAL A 118 -3.86 -2.73 -1.70
C VAL A 118 -5.28 -2.34 -1.34
N ILE A 119 -5.56 -2.18 -0.06
CA ILE A 119 -6.76 -1.51 0.42
C ILE A 119 -6.53 -0.03 0.59
N VAL A 120 -7.56 0.72 0.24
CA VAL A 120 -7.71 2.15 0.54
C VAL A 120 -8.97 2.30 1.37
N SER A 121 -8.89 2.89 2.56
CA SER A 121 -10.03 3.06 3.45
C SER A 121 -10.37 4.52 3.68
N TRP A 122 -11.67 4.77 3.74
CA TRP A 122 -12.32 6.01 4.17
C TRP A 122 -13.25 5.71 5.33
N ASP A 123 -13.89 6.71 5.88
CA ASP A 123 -14.98 6.49 6.82
C ASP A 123 -16.14 5.79 6.10
N GLY A 124 -16.50 4.59 6.56
CA GLY A 124 -17.61 3.81 6.02
C GLY A 124 -17.35 3.06 4.70
N LEU A 125 -16.19 3.21 4.07
CA LEU A 125 -15.85 2.49 2.83
C LEU A 125 -14.42 1.96 2.86
N VAL A 126 -14.27 0.71 2.46
CA VAL A 126 -12.98 0.08 2.16
C VAL A 126 -12.99 -0.39 0.70
N LEU A 127 -11.97 0.00 -0.03
CA LEU A 127 -11.77 -0.35 -1.43
C LEU A 127 -10.54 -1.25 -1.55
N LEU A 128 -10.69 -2.42 -2.15
CA LEU A 128 -9.59 -3.29 -2.55
C LEU A 128 -9.21 -3.00 -4.00
N VAL A 129 -7.97 -2.61 -4.23
CA VAL A 129 -7.40 -2.34 -5.56
C VAL A 129 -6.35 -3.40 -5.87
N GLY A 130 -6.52 -4.13 -6.93
CA GLY A 130 -5.65 -5.25 -7.34
C GLY A 130 -6.45 -6.43 -7.86
N PRO A 131 -5.79 -7.57 -8.15
CA PRO A 131 -4.36 -7.85 -7.94
C PRO A 131 -3.45 -7.13 -8.93
N PHE A 132 -2.17 -6.94 -8.54
CA PHE A 132 -1.14 -6.35 -9.38
C PHE A 132 -0.17 -7.42 -9.92
N GLY A 133 0.49 -7.12 -11.04
CA GLY A 133 1.52 -7.98 -11.63
C GLY A 133 0.95 -9.14 -12.45
N ASP A 134 1.72 -10.21 -12.58
CA ASP A 134 1.43 -11.34 -13.48
C ASP A 134 0.18 -12.15 -13.09
N THR A 135 -0.39 -11.88 -11.93
CA THR A 135 -1.59 -12.54 -11.41
C THR A 135 -2.88 -12.08 -12.13
N LEU A 136 -2.82 -11.03 -12.93
CA LEU A 136 -3.96 -10.50 -13.69
C LEU A 136 -4.56 -11.49 -14.69
N GLN A 137 -3.79 -12.48 -15.15
CA GLN A 137 -4.29 -13.47 -16.12
C GLN A 137 -5.30 -14.47 -15.53
N SER A 138 -5.34 -14.61 -14.21
CA SER A 138 -6.16 -15.62 -13.53
C SER A 138 -7.54 -15.15 -13.10
N VAL A 139 -7.79 -13.84 -12.99
CA VAL A 139 -9.02 -13.27 -12.41
C VAL A 139 -10.02 -12.78 -13.45
N LEU A 140 -9.69 -12.87 -14.74
CA LEU A 140 -10.51 -12.35 -15.86
C LEU A 140 -11.87 -13.06 -16.06
N PHE A 141 -12.24 -14.04 -15.24
CA PHE A 141 -13.45 -14.85 -15.47
C PHE A 141 -14.69 -14.49 -14.63
N ILE A 142 -14.63 -13.59 -13.67
CA ILE A 142 -15.78 -13.32 -12.78
C ILE A 142 -16.22 -11.84 -12.73
N ALA A 143 -15.45 -10.91 -13.27
CA ALA A 143 -15.84 -9.51 -13.27
C ALA A 143 -16.43 -9.11 -14.62
N HIS A 144 -17.67 -8.62 -14.61
CA HIS A 144 -18.25 -7.96 -15.78
C HIS A 144 -17.33 -6.86 -16.27
N PHE A 145 -16.82 -7.05 -17.47
CA PHE A 145 -15.89 -6.17 -18.16
C PHE A 145 -16.51 -4.78 -18.36
N VAL A 146 -16.14 -3.83 -17.52
CA VAL A 146 -16.27 -2.41 -17.83
C VAL A 146 -14.90 -1.93 -18.32
N ARG A 147 -14.86 -1.46 -19.57
CA ARG A 147 -13.65 -1.02 -20.28
C ARG A 147 -12.75 -0.17 -19.37
N GLY A 148 -11.53 -0.66 -19.12
CA GLY A 148 -10.46 0.13 -18.55
C GLY A 148 -10.39 0.22 -17.02
N LEU A 149 -11.30 -0.41 -16.27
CA LEU A 149 -11.23 -0.43 -14.81
C LEU A 149 -10.31 -1.55 -14.32
N LYS A 150 -9.27 -1.19 -13.61
CA LYS A 150 -8.52 -2.08 -12.72
C LYS A 150 -9.52 -2.69 -11.73
N LEU A 151 -9.40 -3.98 -11.47
CA LEU A 151 -10.30 -4.71 -10.60
C LEU A 151 -10.32 -4.05 -9.21
N SER A 152 -11.48 -3.57 -8.78
CA SER A 152 -11.66 -3.00 -7.45
C SER A 152 -12.93 -3.55 -6.82
N TYR A 153 -12.84 -3.97 -5.56
CA TYR A 153 -13.96 -4.41 -4.74
C TYR A 153 -14.25 -3.39 -3.66
N ARG A 154 -15.53 -3.13 -3.40
CA ARG A 154 -15.99 -2.17 -2.40
C ARG A 154 -16.67 -2.89 -1.26
N TYR A 155 -16.29 -2.53 -0.04
CA TYR A 155 -16.89 -3.01 1.19
C TYR A 155 -17.41 -1.81 1.98
N PHE A 156 -18.68 -1.84 2.39
CA PHE A 156 -19.32 -0.76 3.14
C PHE A 156 -19.44 -1.15 4.61
N TYR A 157 -19.09 -0.22 5.48
CA TYR A 157 -19.12 -0.39 6.94
C TYR A 157 -19.91 0.74 7.59
N SER A 158 -20.50 0.48 8.76
CA SER A 158 -21.32 1.45 9.50
C SER A 158 -20.51 2.52 10.24
N GLY A 159 -19.19 2.47 10.17
CA GLY A 159 -18.30 3.41 10.87
C GLY A 159 -16.85 3.29 10.43
N SER A 160 -15.98 3.96 11.16
CA SER A 160 -14.54 3.93 10.90
C SER A 160 -13.97 2.52 11.11
N THR A 161 -13.13 2.09 10.18
CA THR A 161 -12.44 0.80 10.24
C THR A 161 -10.93 0.99 10.21
N PHE A 162 -10.21 0.01 10.77
CA PHE A 162 -8.77 -0.12 10.69
C PHE A 162 -8.41 -1.41 9.95
N ALA A 163 -7.45 -1.30 9.06
CA ALA A 163 -6.93 -2.43 8.30
C ALA A 163 -5.55 -2.83 8.81
N ILE A 164 -5.34 -4.13 8.97
CA ILE A 164 -4.06 -4.72 9.38
C ILE A 164 -3.65 -5.73 8.32
N THR A 165 -2.49 -5.49 7.70
CA THR A 165 -1.91 -6.40 6.72
C THR A 165 -1.52 -7.72 7.38
N GLU A 166 -1.89 -8.84 6.75
CA GLU A 166 -1.46 -10.19 7.10
C GLU A 166 -0.77 -10.85 5.88
N LEU A 167 -0.11 -11.97 6.08
CA LEU A 167 0.69 -12.62 5.03
C LEU A 167 -0.15 -13.06 3.83
N ASP A 168 -1.38 -13.44 4.06
CA ASP A 168 -2.30 -14.03 3.08
C ASP A 168 -3.56 -13.19 2.84
N GLY A 169 -3.65 -12.00 3.45
CA GLY A 169 -4.82 -11.14 3.33
C GLY A 169 -4.70 -9.85 4.11
N VAL A 170 -5.85 -9.35 4.52
CA VAL A 170 -5.98 -8.16 5.36
C VAL A 170 -7.14 -8.32 6.31
N ARG A 171 -6.93 -7.97 7.58
CA ARG A 171 -7.96 -7.91 8.60
C ARG A 171 -8.53 -6.50 8.68
N ILE A 172 -9.85 -6.38 8.61
CA ILE A 172 -10.58 -5.12 8.75
C ILE A 172 -11.32 -5.15 10.08
N ILE A 173 -11.00 -4.23 10.97
CA ILE A 173 -11.54 -4.14 12.32
C ILE A 173 -12.34 -2.85 12.44
N GLY A 174 -13.58 -2.95 12.82
CA GLY A 174 -14.46 -1.83 13.16
C GLY A 174 -15.13 -2.05 14.51
N PRO A 175 -16.02 -1.15 14.95
CA PRO A 175 -16.71 -1.26 16.22
C PRO A 175 -17.48 -2.59 16.40
N ASP A 176 -18.16 -3.03 15.33
CA ASP A 176 -19.05 -4.19 15.35
C ASP A 176 -18.62 -5.26 14.33
N VAL A 177 -17.41 -5.16 13.77
CA VAL A 177 -16.96 -6.03 12.69
C VAL A 177 -15.49 -6.40 12.84
N CYS A 178 -15.18 -7.65 12.49
CA CYS A 178 -13.82 -8.15 12.33
C CYS A 178 -13.80 -9.07 11.09
N ASP A 179 -13.59 -8.47 9.93
CA ASP A 179 -13.58 -9.19 8.66
C ASP A 179 -12.16 -9.56 8.25
N PHE A 180 -12.04 -10.66 7.52
CA PHE A 180 -10.79 -11.06 6.90
C PHE A 180 -10.99 -11.16 5.38
N VAL A 181 -10.32 -10.28 4.64
CA VAL A 181 -10.32 -10.26 3.20
C VAL A 181 -9.09 -11.00 2.70
N GLN A 182 -9.31 -12.11 2.02
CA GLN A 182 -8.27 -12.99 1.52
C GLN A 182 -8.50 -13.29 0.05
N LYS A 183 -7.41 -13.42 -0.70
CA LYS A 183 -7.46 -13.95 -2.06
C LYS A 183 -7.71 -15.46 -2.00
N VAL A 184 -8.83 -15.89 -2.56
CA VAL A 184 -9.09 -17.33 -2.74
C VAL A 184 -8.19 -17.83 -3.87
N PRO A 185 -7.30 -18.80 -3.64
CA PRO A 185 -6.54 -19.42 -4.72
C PRO A 185 -7.50 -20.03 -5.72
N GLY A 186 -7.40 -19.61 -6.99
CA GLY A 186 -8.23 -20.16 -8.06
C GLY A 186 -7.90 -21.64 -8.26
N THR A 187 -8.76 -22.55 -7.81
CA THR A 187 -8.72 -23.94 -8.23
C THR A 187 -9.20 -24.03 -9.68
N TYR A 188 -8.25 -24.02 -10.60
CA TYR A 188 -8.59 -24.34 -11.99
C TYR A 188 -8.93 -25.81 -12.09
N HIS A 189 -10.22 -26.15 -12.05
CA HIS A 189 -10.69 -27.37 -12.64
C HIS A 189 -10.65 -27.19 -14.17
N ARG A 190 -9.57 -27.62 -14.81
CA ARG A 190 -9.62 -27.99 -16.23
C ARG A 190 -10.52 -29.21 -16.31
N ARG A 191 -11.69 -29.07 -16.89
CA ARG A 191 -12.41 -30.15 -17.56
C ARG A 191 -12.32 -29.94 -19.06
#